data_de54d16b782e63d992fcb027475d3184
#
_entry.id   de54d16b782e63d992fcb027475d3184
#
_cell.length_a   1.000
_cell.length_b   1.000
_cell.length_c   1.000
_cell.angle_alpha   90.00
_cell.angle_beta   90.00
_cell.angle_gamma   90.00
#
_symmetry.space_group_name_H-M   'P 1'
#
loop_
_entity.id
_entity.type
_entity.pdbx_description
1 polymer ?
#
loop_
_entity_poly.entity_id
_entity_poly.type
_entity_poly.pdbx_seq_one_letter_code
_entity_poly.pdbx_strand_id
1 'polypeptide(L)'
;MGSITIYQVKNMILYHGTTLSRGKEIIKDHCIKHDISRVYTNTGKLDCDTTNGYVYLTPNIETAYFYGNLNSLRSETKDDLKYVYIFKVEINEDKLLPDYDDLKIKKIKSKDVTWKESIAICKSARVDEDVNVNKAEYLMLPNTMNFKETKDNLNLVRELSKSEVQSLDANVVLKEILSKWSWQKL
;
A
#
# COMPACT_ATOMS: atom_id res chain seq x y z
N MET A 1 -7.55 22.93 -40.14
CA MET A 1 -7.52 21.53 -39.64
C MET A 1 -6.81 21.54 -38.30
N GLY A 2 -7.58 21.43 -37.21
CA GLY A 2 -7.01 21.42 -35.86
C GLY A 2 -6.39 20.04 -35.58
N SER A 3 -5.14 20.04 -35.20
CA SER A 3 -4.41 18.86 -34.78
C SER A 3 -5.02 18.40 -33.43
N ILE A 4 -5.67 17.24 -33.40
CA ILE A 4 -6.13 16.62 -32.15
C ILE A 4 -4.89 16.02 -31.51
N THR A 5 -4.37 16.68 -30.48
CA THR A 5 -3.32 16.10 -29.61
C THR A 5 -3.97 15.02 -28.78
N ILE A 6 -3.75 13.77 -29.12
CA ILE A 6 -4.15 12.63 -28.28
C ILE A 6 -3.19 12.63 -27.08
N TYR A 7 -3.68 13.09 -25.92
CA TYR A 7 -2.96 12.92 -24.65
C TYR A 7 -2.92 11.42 -24.34
N GLN A 8 -1.74 10.85 -24.43
CA GLN A 8 -1.53 9.45 -24.05
C GLN A 8 -1.64 9.37 -22.52
N VAL A 9 -2.73 8.77 -22.03
CA VAL A 9 -2.93 8.51 -20.61
C VAL A 9 -1.77 7.63 -20.13
N LYS A 10 -1.00 8.11 -19.18
CA LYS A 10 0.12 7.39 -18.61
C LYS A 10 -0.32 6.75 -17.29
N ASN A 11 -0.23 5.43 -17.25
CA ASN A 11 -0.58 4.65 -16.07
C ASN A 11 0.68 4.20 -15.34
N MET A 12 0.56 4.07 -14.02
CA MET A 12 1.60 3.59 -13.12
C MET A 12 1.10 2.39 -12.33
N ILE A 13 1.94 1.37 -12.20
CA ILE A 13 1.67 0.22 -11.30
C ILE A 13 2.07 0.62 -9.90
N LEU A 14 1.11 0.49 -8.98
CA LEU A 14 1.27 0.79 -7.56
C LEU A 14 0.69 -0.34 -6.71
N TYR A 15 1.04 -0.36 -5.44
CA TYR A 15 0.61 -1.38 -4.48
C TYR A 15 -0.17 -0.74 -3.33
N HIS A 16 -1.20 -1.46 -2.88
CA HIS A 16 -1.97 -1.14 -1.67
C HIS A 16 -1.90 -2.31 -0.70
N GLY A 17 -1.36 -2.09 0.50
CA GLY A 17 -1.29 -3.09 1.56
C GLY A 17 -2.40 -2.91 2.58
N THR A 18 -3.08 -4.01 2.96
CA THR A 18 -4.21 -3.94 3.89
C THR A 18 -4.36 -5.21 4.73
N THR A 19 -5.24 -5.18 5.72
CA THR A 19 -5.53 -6.31 6.62
C THR A 19 -6.27 -7.45 5.90
N LEU A 20 -6.32 -8.62 6.52
CA LEU A 20 -7.06 -9.76 5.99
C LEU A 20 -8.55 -9.47 5.79
N SER A 21 -9.21 -8.84 6.77
CA SER A 21 -10.63 -8.51 6.71
C SER A 21 -10.94 -7.53 5.59
N ARG A 22 -10.16 -6.44 5.51
CA ARG A 22 -10.30 -5.43 4.45
C ARG A 22 -9.97 -5.98 3.07
N GLY A 23 -8.95 -6.83 2.95
CA GLY A 23 -8.63 -7.48 1.69
C GLY A 23 -9.78 -8.33 1.15
N LYS A 24 -10.48 -9.05 2.02
CA LYS A 24 -11.69 -9.81 1.65
C LYS A 24 -12.84 -8.89 1.18
N GLU A 25 -13.03 -7.75 1.84
CA GLU A 25 -14.02 -6.76 1.43
C GLU A 25 -13.68 -6.18 0.04
N ILE A 26 -12.42 -5.81 -0.20
CA ILE A 26 -11.94 -5.31 -1.49
C ILE A 26 -12.20 -6.33 -2.61
N ILE A 27 -11.90 -7.61 -2.36
CA ILE A 27 -12.15 -8.69 -3.33
C ILE A 27 -13.64 -8.81 -3.61
N LYS A 28 -14.49 -8.77 -2.59
CA LYS A 28 -15.95 -8.88 -2.72
C LYS A 28 -16.54 -7.69 -3.47
N ASP A 29 -16.10 -6.48 -3.15
CA ASP A 29 -16.65 -5.23 -3.69
C ASP A 29 -15.98 -4.81 -5.01
N HIS A 30 -14.89 -5.50 -5.40
CA HIS A 30 -14.01 -5.14 -6.53
C HIS A 30 -13.51 -3.69 -6.48
N CYS A 31 -13.31 -3.15 -5.27
CA CYS A 31 -13.02 -1.74 -5.07
C CYS A 31 -12.24 -1.48 -3.77
N ILE A 32 -11.17 -0.68 -3.86
CA ILE A 32 -10.54 -0.05 -2.69
C ILE A 32 -11.23 1.30 -2.49
N LYS A 33 -12.06 1.40 -1.45
CA LYS A 33 -12.83 2.61 -1.15
C LYS A 33 -11.95 3.67 -0.48
N HIS A 34 -12.08 4.92 -0.92
CA HIS A 34 -11.37 6.07 -0.37
C HIS A 34 -12.02 6.61 0.91
N ASP A 35 -13.37 6.59 0.96
CA ASP A 35 -14.16 7.10 2.09
C ASP A 35 -14.52 5.97 3.06
N ILE A 36 -13.51 5.45 3.75
CA ILE A 36 -13.70 4.44 4.79
C ILE A 36 -13.36 5.08 6.13
N SER A 37 -14.29 4.97 7.08
CA SER A 37 -14.02 5.28 8.49
C SER A 37 -12.86 4.42 8.98
N ARG A 38 -11.74 5.07 9.29
CA ARG A 38 -10.54 4.39 9.78
C ARG A 38 -10.63 4.22 11.28
N VAL A 39 -10.51 2.99 11.74
CA VAL A 39 -10.54 2.61 13.16
C VAL A 39 -9.35 3.18 13.95
N TYR A 40 -8.40 3.84 13.27
CA TYR A 40 -7.10 4.21 13.81
C TYR A 40 -6.99 5.68 14.28
N THR A 41 -8.10 6.38 14.38
CA THR A 41 -8.15 7.71 14.95
C THR A 41 -7.94 7.64 16.46
N ASN A 42 -6.91 8.30 16.96
CA ASN A 42 -6.64 8.52 18.39
C ASN A 42 -5.81 7.47 19.16
N THR A 43 -4.67 7.08 18.68
CA THR A 43 -3.67 6.51 19.59
C THR A 43 -2.94 7.57 20.43
N GLY A 44 -3.34 8.82 20.38
CA GLY A 44 -3.01 9.91 21.33
C GLY A 44 -1.53 10.23 21.57
N LYS A 45 -0.59 9.50 20.96
CA LYS A 45 0.85 9.62 21.23
C LYS A 45 1.74 9.81 20.01
N LEU A 46 1.22 9.60 18.82
CA LEU A 46 1.96 9.84 17.57
C LEU A 46 1.07 10.73 16.69
N ASP A 47 1.60 11.88 16.29
CA ASP A 47 0.99 12.85 15.38
C ASP A 47 0.92 12.28 13.94
N CYS A 48 0.44 11.04 13.81
CA CYS A 48 0.47 10.17 12.62
C CYS A 48 -0.95 9.75 12.22
N ASP A 49 -1.94 10.61 12.43
CA ASP A 49 -3.30 10.33 11.99
C ASP A 49 -3.35 10.32 10.47
N THR A 50 -3.79 9.18 9.92
CA THR A 50 -4.01 9.07 8.48
C THR A 50 -5.27 9.83 8.09
N THR A 51 -5.17 10.75 7.13
CA THR A 51 -6.31 11.54 6.65
C THR A 51 -7.34 10.64 5.96
N ASN A 52 -8.62 10.77 6.30
CA ASN A 52 -9.71 10.08 5.62
C ASN A 52 -9.94 10.64 4.20
N GLY A 53 -10.66 9.89 3.37
CA GLY A 53 -11.00 10.32 2.01
C GLY A 53 -9.90 10.06 0.98
N TYR A 54 -8.95 9.16 1.28
CA TYR A 54 -7.88 8.81 0.34
C TYR A 54 -7.57 7.31 0.33
N VAL A 55 -7.18 6.79 -0.83
CA VAL A 55 -6.50 5.50 -0.97
C VAL A 55 -5.00 5.76 -1.05
N TYR A 56 -4.23 5.19 -0.13
CA TYR A 56 -2.76 5.32 -0.09
C TYR A 56 -2.11 4.19 -0.88
N LEU A 57 -1.14 4.56 -1.70
CA LEU A 57 -0.50 3.71 -2.68
C LEU A 57 1.02 3.87 -2.62
N THR A 58 1.75 2.83 -2.95
CA THR A 58 3.22 2.84 -2.97
C THR A 58 3.76 2.12 -4.20
N PRO A 59 4.90 2.55 -4.78
CA PRO A 59 5.57 1.78 -5.83
C PRO A 59 6.28 0.53 -5.30
N ASN A 60 6.41 0.37 -3.97
CA ASN A 60 7.21 -0.66 -3.32
C ASN A 60 6.33 -1.68 -2.59
N ILE A 61 6.50 -2.95 -2.93
CA ILE A 61 5.72 -4.04 -2.32
C ILE A 61 6.04 -4.20 -0.81
N GLU A 62 7.29 -3.99 -0.41
CA GLU A 62 7.71 -4.01 0.99
C GLU A 62 7.04 -2.91 1.81
N THR A 63 6.88 -1.71 1.26
CA THR A 63 6.15 -0.62 1.91
C THR A 63 4.67 -0.96 2.07
N ALA A 64 4.05 -1.53 1.03
CA ALA A 64 2.67 -2.01 1.11
C ALA A 64 2.52 -3.10 2.20
N TYR A 65 3.45 -4.04 2.27
CA TYR A 65 3.46 -5.08 3.29
C TYR A 65 3.62 -4.49 4.70
N PHE A 66 4.55 -3.54 4.87
CA PHE A 66 4.75 -2.83 6.16
C PHE A 66 3.44 -2.20 6.66
N TYR A 67 2.77 -1.41 5.83
CA TYR A 67 1.52 -0.76 6.23
C TYR A 67 0.38 -1.76 6.47
N GLY A 68 0.29 -2.83 5.69
CA GLY A 68 -0.65 -3.92 5.92
C GLY A 68 -0.45 -4.58 7.29
N ASN A 69 0.81 -4.88 7.67
CA ASN A 69 1.14 -5.41 9.00
C ASN A 69 0.82 -4.42 10.11
N LEU A 70 1.21 -3.15 9.96
CA LEU A 70 0.95 -2.11 10.94
C LEU A 70 -0.55 -1.95 11.20
N ASN A 71 -1.36 -1.97 10.15
CA ASN A 71 -2.81 -1.91 10.25
C ASN A 71 -3.38 -3.15 10.93
N SER A 72 -2.85 -4.34 10.63
CA SER A 72 -3.27 -5.59 11.27
C SER A 72 -3.01 -5.59 12.78
N LEU A 73 -1.87 -5.03 13.22
CA LEU A 73 -1.54 -4.91 14.66
C LEU A 73 -2.48 -3.95 15.41
N ARG A 74 -3.12 -3.04 14.69
CA ARG A 74 -4.08 -2.07 15.22
C ARG A 74 -5.53 -2.53 15.09
N SER A 75 -5.78 -3.63 14.39
CA SER A 75 -7.12 -4.17 14.18
C SER A 75 -7.65 -4.85 15.44
N GLU A 76 -8.93 -4.69 15.71
CA GLU A 76 -9.64 -5.40 16.76
C GLU A 76 -9.93 -6.87 16.37
N THR A 77 -9.82 -7.19 15.09
CA THR A 77 -10.10 -8.52 14.55
C THR A 77 -8.84 -9.39 14.62
N LYS A 78 -8.85 -10.39 15.52
CA LYS A 78 -7.70 -11.32 15.69
C LYS A 78 -7.29 -12.04 14.40
N ASP A 79 -8.22 -12.28 13.49
CA ASP A 79 -7.93 -12.91 12.21
C ASP A 79 -7.02 -12.05 11.32
N ASP A 80 -7.03 -10.74 11.49
CA ASP A 80 -6.15 -9.82 10.77
C ASP A 80 -4.66 -10.03 11.10
N LEU A 81 -4.34 -10.71 12.20
CA LEU A 81 -2.97 -11.11 12.52
C LEU A 81 -2.47 -12.34 11.75
N LYS A 82 -3.29 -12.94 10.87
CA LYS A 82 -2.90 -14.11 10.10
C LYS A 82 -2.20 -13.75 8.79
N TYR A 83 -2.79 -12.84 8.02
CA TYR A 83 -2.31 -12.49 6.69
C TYR A 83 -2.49 -11.01 6.39
N VAL A 84 -1.68 -10.54 5.43
CA VAL A 84 -1.76 -9.21 4.81
C VAL A 84 -2.07 -9.40 3.33
N TYR A 85 -3.02 -8.63 2.81
CA TYR A 85 -3.26 -8.52 1.38
C TYR A 85 -2.46 -7.37 0.78
N ILE A 86 -1.89 -7.60 -0.39
CA ILE A 86 -1.25 -6.58 -1.22
C ILE A 86 -1.90 -6.62 -2.58
N PHE A 87 -2.58 -5.54 -2.94
CA PHE A 87 -3.17 -5.36 -4.26
C PHE A 87 -2.20 -4.63 -5.17
N LYS A 88 -2.01 -5.14 -6.38
CA LYS A 88 -1.26 -4.51 -7.46
C LYS A 88 -2.26 -3.86 -8.40
N VAL A 89 -2.25 -2.55 -8.46
CA VAL A 89 -3.23 -1.74 -9.20
C VAL A 89 -2.55 -0.86 -10.23
N GLU A 90 -3.27 -0.56 -11.30
CA GLU A 90 -2.84 0.36 -12.34
C GLU A 90 -3.59 1.68 -12.19
N ILE A 91 -2.88 2.78 -11.97
CA ILE A 91 -3.44 4.10 -11.68
C ILE A 91 -2.99 5.10 -12.75
N ASN A 92 -3.94 5.90 -13.26
CA ASN A 92 -3.61 7.06 -14.09
C ASN A 92 -2.79 8.07 -13.28
N GLU A 93 -1.61 8.45 -13.79
CA GLU A 93 -0.72 9.39 -13.13
C GLU A 93 -1.38 10.75 -12.83
N ASP A 94 -2.34 11.18 -13.65
CA ASP A 94 -3.05 12.46 -13.47
C ASP A 94 -3.96 12.48 -12.22
N LYS A 95 -4.27 11.30 -11.65
CA LYS A 95 -5.06 11.15 -10.42
C LYS A 95 -4.22 11.09 -9.15
N LEU A 96 -2.91 11.00 -9.30
CA LEU A 96 -2.01 10.87 -8.16
C LEU A 96 -1.82 12.21 -7.45
N LEU A 97 -1.95 12.15 -6.14
CA LEU A 97 -1.73 13.25 -5.21
C LEU A 97 -0.57 12.92 -4.27
N PRO A 98 0.15 13.93 -3.75
CA PRO A 98 1.18 13.70 -2.74
C PRO A 98 0.56 13.18 -1.44
N ASP A 99 1.30 12.31 -0.75
CA ASP A 99 0.95 11.83 0.58
C ASP A 99 1.42 12.83 1.65
N TYR A 100 0.57 13.80 1.95
CA TYR A 100 0.89 14.84 2.93
C TYR A 100 1.00 14.30 4.36
N ASP A 101 0.45 13.13 4.67
CA ASP A 101 0.57 12.54 6.02
C ASP A 101 2.00 12.05 6.24
N ASP A 102 2.55 11.29 5.31
CA ASP A 102 3.94 10.84 5.38
C ASP A 102 4.93 11.99 5.22
N LEU A 103 4.65 12.97 4.36
CA LEU A 103 5.47 14.18 4.24
C LEU A 103 5.52 14.95 5.57
N LYS A 104 4.40 15.05 6.29
CA LYS A 104 4.35 15.67 7.63
C LYS A 104 5.24 14.92 8.63
N ILE A 105 5.20 13.57 8.62
CA ILE A 105 6.08 12.73 9.45
C ILE A 105 7.56 13.01 9.14
N LYS A 106 7.89 13.17 7.87
CA LYS A 106 9.26 13.53 7.40
C LYS A 106 9.60 15.01 7.63
N LYS A 107 8.71 15.78 8.29
CA LYS A 107 8.86 17.22 8.57
C LYS A 107 8.97 18.10 7.31
N ILE A 108 8.44 17.66 6.19
CA ILE A 108 8.33 18.42 4.96
C ILE A 108 7.07 19.29 5.05
N LYS A 109 7.24 20.61 5.07
CA LYS A 109 6.14 21.58 5.27
C LYS A 109 5.65 22.21 3.96
N SER A 110 6.28 21.95 2.82
CA SER A 110 5.88 22.53 1.54
C SER A 110 4.50 22.03 1.12
N LYS A 111 3.64 22.94 0.67
CA LYS A 111 2.34 22.64 0.07
C LYS A 111 2.44 22.39 -1.44
N ASP A 112 3.59 22.67 -2.03
CA ASP A 112 3.83 22.58 -3.48
C ASP A 112 4.55 21.31 -3.88
N VAL A 113 4.53 20.27 -3.01
CA VAL A 113 5.12 18.97 -3.29
C VAL A 113 4.25 18.23 -4.31
N THR A 114 4.85 17.74 -5.36
CA THR A 114 4.19 16.89 -6.36
C THR A 114 4.11 15.44 -5.87
N TRP A 115 3.23 14.62 -6.48
CA TRP A 115 3.17 13.19 -6.16
C TRP A 115 4.50 12.47 -6.48
N LYS A 116 5.25 12.92 -7.49
CA LYS A 116 6.57 12.36 -7.83
C LYS A 116 7.59 12.59 -6.72
N GLU A 117 7.61 13.79 -6.18
CA GLU A 117 8.46 14.12 -5.03
C GLU A 117 8.01 13.37 -3.77
N SER A 118 6.70 13.21 -3.55
CA SER A 118 6.16 12.39 -2.46
C SER A 118 6.66 10.95 -2.57
N ILE A 119 6.56 10.31 -3.73
CA ILE A 119 7.11 8.97 -3.96
C ILE A 119 8.63 8.93 -3.73
N ALA A 120 9.35 9.94 -4.19
CA ALA A 120 10.81 9.98 -4.00
C ALA A 120 11.20 10.06 -2.52
N ILE A 121 10.47 10.84 -1.72
CA ILE A 121 10.75 11.12 -0.30
C ILE A 121 10.17 10.05 0.62
N CYS A 122 8.88 9.71 0.43
CA CYS A 122 8.08 8.89 1.35
C CYS A 122 7.79 7.49 0.82
N LYS A 123 8.08 7.20 -0.46
CA LYS A 123 7.68 5.96 -1.16
C LYS A 123 6.16 5.79 -1.21
N SER A 124 5.41 6.88 -1.13
CA SER A 124 3.94 6.86 -1.11
C SER A 124 3.35 8.00 -1.94
N ALA A 125 2.15 7.75 -2.45
CA ALA A 125 1.23 8.69 -3.05
C ALA A 125 -0.19 8.30 -2.66
N ARG A 126 -1.19 9.12 -2.99
CA ARG A 126 -2.60 8.83 -2.70
C ARG A 126 -3.50 9.26 -3.84
N VAL A 127 -4.73 8.76 -3.84
CA VAL A 127 -5.83 9.23 -4.70
C VAL A 127 -7.04 9.55 -3.83
N ASP A 128 -7.88 10.49 -4.26
CA ASP A 128 -9.09 10.96 -3.56
C ASP A 128 -10.37 10.36 -4.15
N GLU A 129 -10.24 9.19 -4.76
CA GLU A 129 -11.34 8.45 -5.35
C GLU A 129 -11.21 6.95 -5.07
N ASP A 130 -12.29 6.22 -5.33
CA ASP A 130 -12.31 4.76 -5.26
C ASP A 130 -11.42 4.15 -6.37
N VAL A 131 -10.65 3.12 -6.01
CA VAL A 131 -9.79 2.40 -6.94
C VAL A 131 -10.45 1.08 -7.33
N ASN A 132 -10.86 0.98 -8.59
CA ASN A 132 -11.39 -0.27 -9.14
C ASN A 132 -10.28 -1.33 -9.26
N VAL A 133 -10.57 -2.56 -8.81
CA VAL A 133 -9.60 -3.66 -8.80
C VAL A 133 -10.00 -4.84 -9.69
N ASN A 134 -11.00 -4.71 -10.56
CA ASN A 134 -11.45 -5.80 -11.46
C ASN A 134 -10.34 -6.43 -12.33
N LYS A 135 -9.27 -5.70 -12.58
CA LYS A 135 -8.10 -6.17 -13.34
C LYS A 135 -6.84 -6.27 -12.49
N ALA A 136 -7.00 -6.11 -11.18
CA ALA A 136 -5.87 -6.16 -10.25
C ALA A 136 -5.42 -7.60 -10.02
N GLU A 137 -4.18 -7.71 -9.57
CA GLU A 137 -3.63 -8.92 -8.99
C GLU A 137 -3.43 -8.67 -7.49
N TYR A 138 -3.48 -9.71 -6.68
CA TYR A 138 -3.17 -9.60 -5.27
C TYR A 138 -2.25 -10.72 -4.78
N LEU A 139 -1.48 -10.40 -3.73
CA LEU A 139 -0.74 -11.36 -2.92
C LEU A 139 -1.40 -11.43 -1.54
N MET A 140 -1.43 -12.63 -0.98
CA MET A 140 -1.75 -12.84 0.42
C MET A 140 -0.49 -13.37 1.11
N LEU A 141 0.16 -12.50 1.90
CA LEU A 141 1.39 -12.82 2.62
C LEU A 141 1.08 -13.07 4.10
N PRO A 142 1.78 -14.00 4.76
CA PRO A 142 1.61 -14.20 6.19
C PRO A 142 2.02 -12.93 6.95
N ASN A 143 1.21 -12.55 7.95
CA ASN A 143 1.55 -11.47 8.86
C ASN A 143 2.77 -11.85 9.71
N THR A 144 3.54 -10.86 10.15
CA THR A 144 4.71 -11.08 11.04
C THR A 144 4.36 -11.80 12.33
N MET A 145 3.12 -11.70 12.81
CA MET A 145 2.63 -12.38 14.01
C MET A 145 2.14 -13.81 13.74
N ASN A 146 2.06 -14.24 12.48
CA ASN A 146 1.69 -15.59 12.11
C ASN A 146 2.92 -16.51 12.11
N PHE A 147 3.45 -16.82 13.30
CA PHE A 147 4.68 -17.61 13.46
C PHE A 147 4.60 -19.00 12.83
N LYS A 148 3.41 -19.59 12.72
CA LYS A 148 3.24 -20.90 12.07
C LYS A 148 3.61 -20.87 10.59
N GLU A 149 3.20 -19.82 9.89
CA GLU A 149 3.43 -19.66 8.44
C GLU A 149 4.78 -18.98 8.12
N THR A 150 5.36 -18.28 9.09
CA THR A 150 6.58 -17.49 8.87
C THR A 150 7.86 -18.17 9.34
N LYS A 151 7.80 -19.28 10.10
CA LYS A 151 8.98 -19.90 10.71
C LYS A 151 10.13 -20.17 9.72
N ASP A 152 9.80 -20.65 8.51
CA ASP A 152 10.79 -21.00 7.48
C ASP A 152 11.20 -19.77 6.62
N ASN A 153 10.51 -18.63 6.80
CA ASN A 153 10.71 -17.40 6.03
C ASN A 153 10.85 -16.17 6.94
N LEU A 154 11.18 -16.39 8.21
CA LEU A 154 11.15 -15.35 9.23
C LEU A 154 12.02 -14.14 8.88
N ASN A 155 13.19 -14.36 8.32
CA ASN A 155 14.10 -13.28 7.95
C ASN A 155 13.50 -12.42 6.81
N LEU A 156 12.97 -13.05 5.74
CA LEU A 156 12.31 -12.32 4.65
C LEU A 156 11.14 -11.51 5.16
N VAL A 157 10.27 -12.12 5.96
CA VAL A 157 9.08 -11.46 6.54
C VAL A 157 9.47 -10.28 7.44
N ARG A 158 10.52 -10.42 8.24
CA ARG A 158 11.06 -9.35 9.08
C ARG A 158 11.64 -8.21 8.24
N GLU A 159 12.40 -8.50 7.20
CA GLU A 159 12.95 -7.47 6.31
C GLU A 159 11.82 -6.70 5.61
N LEU A 160 10.82 -7.40 5.08
CA LEU A 160 9.64 -6.76 4.47
C LEU A 160 8.86 -5.86 5.45
N SER A 161 8.86 -6.18 6.74
CA SER A 161 8.15 -5.38 7.75
C SER A 161 8.90 -4.12 8.19
N LYS A 162 10.12 -3.90 7.75
CA LYS A 162 10.88 -2.67 8.05
C LYS A 162 10.51 -1.58 7.04
N SER A 163 10.05 -0.43 7.53
CA SER A 163 9.70 0.72 6.69
C SER A 163 10.88 1.33 5.91
N GLU A 164 12.10 0.97 6.29
CA GLU A 164 13.36 1.52 5.77
C GLU A 164 14.21 0.47 5.06
N VAL A 165 13.63 -0.43 4.29
CA VAL A 165 14.42 -1.32 3.42
C VAL A 165 15.04 -0.50 2.29
N GLN A 166 16.02 0.33 2.63
CA GLN A 166 16.77 1.14 1.66
C GLN A 166 17.90 0.36 0.97
N SER A 167 18.22 -0.84 1.45
CA SER A 167 19.42 -1.58 1.04
C SER A 167 19.16 -2.81 0.17
N LEU A 168 17.91 -3.27 0.05
CA LEU A 168 17.60 -4.41 -0.79
C LEU A 168 17.17 -3.93 -2.18
N ASP A 169 17.77 -4.47 -3.22
CA ASP A 169 17.27 -4.29 -4.58
C ASP A 169 15.82 -4.81 -4.61
N ALA A 170 14.86 -3.91 -4.88
CA ALA A 170 13.44 -4.23 -4.92
C ALA A 170 13.13 -5.43 -5.83
N ASN A 171 13.93 -5.64 -6.89
CA ASN A 171 13.81 -6.79 -7.77
C ASN A 171 14.23 -8.10 -7.09
N VAL A 172 15.22 -8.08 -6.20
CA VAL A 172 15.66 -9.26 -5.45
C VAL A 172 14.58 -9.64 -4.44
N VAL A 173 14.08 -8.68 -3.67
CA VAL A 173 12.99 -8.88 -2.70
C VAL A 173 11.75 -9.44 -3.38
N LEU A 174 11.34 -8.84 -4.50
CA LEU A 174 10.17 -9.30 -5.24
C LEU A 174 10.36 -10.73 -5.78
N LYS A 175 11.54 -11.07 -6.32
CA LYS A 175 11.84 -12.44 -6.77
C LYS A 175 11.76 -13.44 -5.62
N GLU A 176 12.28 -13.11 -4.46
CA GLU A 176 12.23 -13.99 -3.30
C GLU A 176 10.80 -14.18 -2.79
N ILE A 177 9.99 -13.12 -2.75
CA ILE A 177 8.56 -13.22 -2.44
C ILE A 177 7.88 -14.16 -3.43
N LEU A 178 8.04 -13.91 -4.73
CA LEU A 178 7.36 -14.67 -5.78
C LEU A 178 7.86 -16.12 -5.93
N SER A 179 9.00 -16.46 -5.33
CA SER A 179 9.44 -17.85 -5.23
C SER A 179 8.60 -18.69 -4.25
N LYS A 180 7.87 -18.03 -3.34
CA LYS A 180 7.12 -18.66 -2.24
C LYS A 180 5.63 -18.36 -2.30
N TRP A 181 5.24 -17.23 -2.82
CA TRP A 181 3.85 -16.76 -2.95
C TRP A 181 3.60 -16.27 -4.37
N SER A 182 2.46 -16.59 -4.92
CA SER A 182 2.11 -16.20 -6.29
C SER A 182 1.00 -15.15 -6.33
N TRP A 183 1.08 -14.27 -7.32
CA TRP A 183 -0.01 -13.36 -7.64
C TRP A 183 -1.28 -14.13 -8.00
N GLN A 184 -2.39 -13.73 -7.43
CA GLN A 184 -3.72 -14.22 -7.74
C GLN A 184 -4.47 -13.12 -8.51
N LYS A 185 -5.27 -13.51 -9.49
CA LYS A 185 -6.15 -12.61 -10.23
C LYS A 185 -7.49 -12.47 -9.52
N LEU A 186 -8.05 -11.29 -9.58
CA LEU A 186 -9.42 -11.01 -9.16
C LEU A 186 -10.41 -11.45 -10.24
#